data_e8505110ae2c957ca28848bd997941aa
#
_entry.id   e8505110ae2c957ca28848bd997941aa
#
_cell.length_a   1.000
_cell.length_b   1.000
_cell.length_c   1.000
_cell.angle_alpha   90.00
_cell.angle_beta   90.00
_cell.angle_gamma   90.00
#
_symmetry.space_group_name_H-M   'P 1'
#
loop_
_entity.id
_entity.type
_entity.pdbx_description
1 polymer ?
#
loop_
_entity_poly.entity_id
_entity_poly.type
_entity_poly.pdbx_seq_one_letter_code
_entity_poly.pdbx_strand_id
1 'polypeptide(L)'
;MLFRSGIISAWNDPNFVRLILGNGYVDMTLENIANGEPMAVYNGSEEMPMFLGITLNNIMVSFNCFAMGLLTSFGTGYMLLSNGIMVGAFQTFFYGEGLLAESMLAIWLHGTLEIWAIIVAGAAGLALGNSWLFPGTYSRTASFRRGAKRGLKIVVGTVPVFIMAGFIEGFLTRHTEFPTVLRLGIILLSLAFIIFYYIYLPNRDRKSVV
;
A
#
# COMPACT_ATOMS: atom_id res chain seq x y z
N MET A 1 -4.37 -9.45 9.46
CA MET A 1 -3.61 -10.72 9.49
C MET A 1 -2.23 -10.58 8.86
N LEU A 2 -2.11 -10.12 7.62
CA LEU A 2 -0.85 -10.09 6.85
C LEU A 2 0.25 -9.24 7.50
N PHE A 3 -0.07 -8.02 7.91
CA PHE A 3 0.82 -7.13 8.65
C PHE A 3 1.34 -7.76 9.96
N ARG A 4 0.45 -8.42 10.73
CA ARG A 4 0.82 -9.10 11.98
C ARG A 4 1.83 -10.23 11.76
N SER A 5 1.77 -10.95 10.64
CA SER A 5 2.75 -12.00 10.33
C SER A 5 4.16 -11.41 10.17
N GLY A 6 4.29 -10.27 9.48
CA GLY A 6 5.57 -9.56 9.36
C GLY A 6 6.12 -9.13 10.72
N ILE A 7 5.28 -8.58 11.61
CA ILE A 7 5.68 -8.20 12.97
C ILE A 7 6.19 -9.41 13.75
N ILE A 8 5.41 -10.50 13.80
CA ILE A 8 5.78 -11.69 14.58
C ILE A 8 7.09 -12.31 14.06
N SER A 9 7.26 -12.40 12.75
CA SER A 9 8.47 -12.98 12.16
C SER A 9 9.70 -12.12 12.44
N ALA A 10 9.60 -10.80 12.26
CA ALA A 10 10.70 -9.87 12.53
C ALA A 10 11.04 -9.77 14.02
N TRP A 11 10.05 -9.94 14.90
CA TRP A 11 10.26 -9.96 16.35
C TRP A 11 11.05 -11.19 16.82
N ASN A 12 10.80 -12.35 16.20
CA ASN A 12 11.45 -13.60 16.57
C ASN A 12 12.80 -13.82 15.89
N ASP A 13 13.07 -13.19 14.74
CA ASP A 13 14.31 -13.33 14.00
C ASP A 13 14.76 -11.96 13.44
N PRO A 14 15.80 -11.34 14.01
CA PRO A 14 16.36 -10.08 13.50
C PRO A 14 16.84 -10.16 12.04
N ASN A 15 17.27 -11.34 11.58
CA ASN A 15 17.69 -11.52 10.18
C ASN A 15 16.50 -11.43 9.22
N PHE A 16 15.29 -11.70 9.70
CA PHE A 16 14.07 -11.60 8.89
C PHE A 16 13.86 -10.18 8.33
N VAL A 17 14.18 -9.16 9.12
CA VAL A 17 14.12 -7.75 8.66
C VAL A 17 15.05 -7.55 7.46
N ARG A 18 16.28 -8.04 7.53
CA ARG A 18 17.26 -7.93 6.44
C ARG A 18 16.84 -8.73 5.20
N LEU A 19 16.22 -9.88 5.42
CA LEU A 19 15.69 -10.73 4.34
C LEU A 19 14.56 -10.01 3.56
N ILE A 20 13.68 -9.30 4.27
CA ILE A 20 12.50 -8.65 3.68
C ILE A 20 12.82 -7.27 3.12
N LEU A 21 13.56 -6.44 3.86
CA LEU A 21 13.87 -5.05 3.47
C LEU A 21 15.14 -4.93 2.63
N GLY A 22 16.00 -5.96 2.67
CA GLY A 22 17.32 -5.96 2.03
C GLY A 22 18.40 -5.33 2.90
N ASN A 23 19.63 -5.88 2.78
CA ASN A 23 20.78 -5.41 3.58
C ASN A 23 21.09 -3.93 3.32
N GLY A 24 21.07 -3.51 2.03
CA GLY A 24 21.40 -2.12 1.68
C GLY A 24 20.45 -1.10 2.32
N TYR A 25 19.13 -1.40 2.35
CA TYR A 25 18.17 -0.53 3.02
C TYR A 25 18.39 -0.47 4.52
N VAL A 26 18.59 -1.61 5.16
CA VAL A 26 18.80 -1.68 6.62
C VAL A 26 20.10 -0.98 7.02
N ASP A 27 21.19 -1.22 6.31
CA ASP A 27 22.50 -0.60 6.62
C ASP A 27 22.46 0.92 6.43
N MET A 28 21.89 1.41 5.33
CA MET A 28 21.66 2.84 5.09
C MET A 28 20.80 3.48 6.19
N THR A 29 19.73 2.80 6.59
CA THR A 29 18.84 3.34 7.64
C THR A 29 19.52 3.39 8.99
N LEU A 30 20.31 2.37 9.36
CA LEU A 30 21.10 2.38 10.60
C LEU A 30 22.14 3.49 10.61
N GLU A 31 22.79 3.75 9.46
CA GLU A 31 23.73 4.88 9.31
C GLU A 31 23.01 6.22 9.49
N ASN A 32 21.85 6.40 8.88
CA ASN A 32 21.03 7.60 9.06
C ASN A 32 20.60 7.80 10.52
N ILE A 33 20.22 6.72 11.21
CA ILE A 33 19.87 6.76 12.64
C ILE A 33 21.08 7.19 13.47
N ALA A 34 22.27 6.64 13.21
CA ALA A 34 23.50 7.00 13.90
C ALA A 34 23.88 8.48 13.69
N ASN A 35 23.55 9.04 12.53
CA ASN A 35 23.76 10.46 12.20
C ASN A 35 22.65 11.38 12.77
N GLY A 36 21.63 10.83 13.44
CA GLY A 36 20.52 11.59 14.02
C GLY A 36 19.42 11.97 13.03
N GLU A 37 19.44 11.40 11.81
CA GLU A 37 18.48 11.68 10.74
C GLU A 37 17.77 10.40 10.27
N PRO A 38 16.97 9.73 11.10
CA PRO A 38 16.41 8.42 10.80
C PRO A 38 15.50 8.39 9.54
N MET A 39 14.93 9.54 9.18
CA MET A 39 14.04 9.70 8.02
C MET A 39 14.76 10.32 6.80
N ALA A 40 16.10 10.37 6.79
CA ALA A 40 16.87 10.95 5.69
C ALA A 40 16.66 10.25 4.34
N VAL A 41 16.14 9.03 4.32
CA VAL A 41 15.73 8.32 3.10
C VAL A 41 14.75 9.14 2.26
N TYR A 42 13.90 9.96 2.89
CA TYR A 42 12.96 10.85 2.20
C TYR A 42 13.61 12.11 1.63
N ASN A 43 14.85 12.41 2.01
CA ASN A 43 15.62 13.56 1.54
C ASN A 43 16.65 13.17 0.46
N GLY A 44 16.80 11.89 0.16
CA GLY A 44 17.83 11.35 -0.74
C GLY A 44 17.64 11.67 -2.24
N SER A 45 16.51 12.22 -2.65
CA SER A 45 16.23 12.63 -4.03
C SER A 45 15.43 13.94 -4.08
N GLU A 46 15.43 14.59 -5.25
CA GLU A 46 14.58 15.76 -5.47
C GLU A 46 13.09 15.37 -5.39
N GLU A 47 12.24 16.33 -5.06
CA GLU A 47 10.80 16.11 -4.80
C GLU A 47 10.06 15.50 -6.00
N MET A 48 10.27 16.04 -7.20
CA MET A 48 9.57 15.59 -8.39
C MET A 48 9.97 14.19 -8.86
N PRO A 49 11.25 13.82 -8.95
CA PRO A 49 11.66 12.45 -9.21
C PRO A 49 11.14 11.45 -8.16
N MET A 50 11.16 11.82 -6.89
CA MET A 50 10.63 11.01 -5.81
C MET A 50 9.13 10.78 -5.97
N PHE A 51 8.37 11.87 -6.14
CA PHE A 51 6.93 11.80 -6.40
C PHE A 51 6.58 10.88 -7.57
N LEU A 52 7.24 11.07 -8.73
CA LEU A 52 6.97 10.25 -9.92
C LEU A 52 7.36 8.80 -9.70
N GLY A 53 8.53 8.55 -9.12
CA GLY A 53 9.04 7.20 -8.86
C GLY A 53 8.10 6.41 -7.95
N ILE A 54 7.69 6.99 -6.84
CA ILE A 54 6.79 6.36 -5.87
C ILE A 54 5.40 6.13 -6.47
N THR A 55 4.83 7.16 -7.10
CA THR A 55 3.51 7.07 -7.74
C THR A 55 3.48 5.96 -8.78
N LEU A 56 4.46 5.91 -9.68
CA LEU A 56 4.53 4.88 -10.72
C LEU A 56 4.76 3.49 -10.12
N ASN A 57 5.62 3.37 -9.11
CA ASN A 57 5.85 2.10 -8.42
C ASN A 57 4.55 1.56 -7.78
N ASN A 58 3.82 2.39 -7.06
CA ASN A 58 2.59 1.98 -6.39
C ASN A 58 1.45 1.66 -7.37
N ILE A 59 1.34 2.40 -8.47
CA ILE A 59 0.44 2.06 -9.58
C ILE A 59 0.83 0.68 -10.14
N MET A 60 2.12 0.43 -10.40
CA MET A 60 2.61 -0.84 -10.94
C MET A 60 2.35 -2.01 -9.97
N VAL A 61 2.60 -1.84 -8.68
CA VAL A 61 2.29 -2.83 -7.63
C VAL A 61 0.79 -3.15 -7.64
N SER A 62 -0.06 -2.13 -7.72
CA SER A 62 -1.51 -2.27 -7.78
C SER A 62 -1.98 -3.07 -9.00
N PHE A 63 -1.46 -2.73 -10.19
CA PHE A 63 -1.76 -3.48 -11.42
C PHE A 63 -1.23 -4.92 -11.36
N ASN A 64 -0.07 -5.15 -10.77
CA ASN A 64 0.48 -6.49 -10.56
C ASN A 64 -0.40 -7.30 -9.59
N CYS A 65 -0.85 -6.72 -8.47
CA CYS A 65 -1.79 -7.36 -7.56
C CYS A 65 -3.08 -7.80 -8.28
N PHE A 66 -3.60 -6.96 -9.17
CA PHE A 66 -4.76 -7.28 -10.00
C PHE A 66 -4.44 -8.37 -11.04
N ALA A 67 -3.35 -8.23 -11.79
CA ALA A 67 -2.96 -9.16 -12.85
C ALA A 67 -2.65 -10.55 -12.32
N MET A 68 -2.09 -10.66 -11.11
CA MET A 68 -1.85 -11.94 -10.46
C MET A 68 -3.13 -12.72 -10.13
N GLY A 69 -4.30 -12.07 -10.19
CA GLY A 69 -5.60 -12.74 -10.21
C GLY A 69 -5.80 -13.69 -11.39
N LEU A 70 -5.05 -13.53 -12.49
CA LEU A 70 -5.00 -14.48 -13.61
C LEU A 70 -4.45 -15.85 -13.18
N LEU A 71 -3.53 -15.87 -12.23
CA LEU A 71 -2.99 -17.10 -11.61
C LEU A 71 -3.89 -17.59 -10.48
N THR A 72 -5.19 -17.40 -10.63
CA THR A 72 -6.21 -17.62 -9.62
C THR A 72 -6.09 -16.63 -8.44
N SER A 73 -7.02 -16.72 -7.49
CA SER A 73 -6.98 -15.90 -6.27
C SER A 73 -5.71 -16.06 -5.44
N PHE A 74 -4.96 -17.15 -5.66
CA PHE A 74 -3.73 -17.45 -4.94
C PHE A 74 -2.61 -16.44 -5.27
N GLY A 75 -2.43 -16.08 -6.56
CA GLY A 75 -1.40 -15.11 -6.96
C GLY A 75 -1.60 -13.75 -6.33
N THR A 76 -2.83 -13.21 -6.36
CA THR A 76 -3.17 -11.96 -5.67
C THR A 76 -2.98 -12.08 -4.16
N GLY A 77 -3.39 -13.20 -3.55
CA GLY A 77 -3.21 -13.46 -2.12
C GLY A 77 -1.74 -13.42 -1.71
N TYR A 78 -0.86 -14.01 -2.52
CA TYR A 78 0.59 -13.96 -2.32
C TYR A 78 1.13 -12.52 -2.36
N MET A 79 0.72 -11.72 -3.36
CA MET A 79 1.15 -10.32 -3.46
C MET A 79 0.71 -9.48 -2.26
N LEU A 80 -0.54 -9.63 -1.82
CA LEU A 80 -1.04 -8.94 -0.64
C LEU A 80 -0.32 -9.38 0.64
N LEU A 81 -0.03 -10.69 0.77
CA LEU A 81 0.74 -11.23 1.90
C LEU A 81 2.14 -10.63 1.95
N SER A 82 2.86 -10.61 0.83
CA SER A 82 4.22 -10.09 0.73
C SER A 82 4.28 -8.61 1.10
N ASN A 83 3.35 -7.79 0.57
CA ASN A 83 3.26 -6.37 0.94
C ASN A 83 2.94 -6.19 2.44
N GLY A 84 2.01 -6.97 2.98
CA GLY A 84 1.66 -6.91 4.41
C GLY A 84 2.83 -7.31 5.32
N ILE A 85 3.60 -8.34 4.94
CA ILE A 85 4.80 -8.78 5.66
C ILE A 85 5.87 -7.68 5.63
N MET A 86 6.09 -7.06 4.48
CA MET A 86 7.06 -5.97 4.32
C MET A 86 6.75 -4.81 5.26
N VAL A 87 5.51 -4.32 5.27
CA VAL A 87 5.09 -3.23 6.15
C VAL A 87 5.23 -3.63 7.63
N GLY A 88 4.92 -4.88 7.98
CA GLY A 88 5.08 -5.39 9.34
C GLY A 88 6.55 -5.46 9.78
N ALA A 89 7.43 -5.98 8.93
CA ALA A 89 8.87 -6.06 9.19
C ALA A 89 9.48 -4.65 9.35
N PHE A 90 9.08 -3.71 8.49
CA PHE A 90 9.49 -2.32 8.55
C PHE A 90 9.14 -1.67 9.90
N GLN A 91 7.90 -1.77 10.35
CA GLN A 91 7.48 -1.18 11.62
C GLN A 91 8.20 -1.82 12.82
N THR A 92 8.46 -3.13 12.76
CA THR A 92 9.19 -3.83 13.82
C THR A 92 10.65 -3.41 13.87
N PHE A 93 11.28 -3.17 12.73
CA PHE A 93 12.64 -2.63 12.65
C PHE A 93 12.73 -1.29 13.37
N PHE A 94 11.88 -0.33 13.02
CA PHE A 94 11.88 0.99 13.68
C PHE A 94 11.45 0.93 15.16
N TYR A 95 10.63 -0.05 15.54
CA TYR A 95 10.31 -0.30 16.94
C TYR A 95 11.58 -0.73 17.72
N GLY A 96 12.39 -1.63 17.15
CA GLY A 96 13.65 -2.07 17.74
C GLY A 96 14.65 -0.93 17.97
N GLU A 97 14.66 0.08 17.07
CA GLU A 97 15.49 1.27 17.16
C GLU A 97 14.89 2.39 18.06
N GLY A 98 13.72 2.13 18.68
CA GLY A 98 13.03 3.12 19.53
C GLY A 98 12.32 4.25 18.76
N LEU A 99 12.17 4.12 17.43
CA LEU A 99 11.67 5.15 16.51
C LEU A 99 10.29 4.84 15.96
N LEU A 100 9.50 3.99 16.65
CA LEU A 100 8.18 3.57 16.16
C LEU A 100 7.25 4.75 15.90
N ALA A 101 7.18 5.72 16.82
CA ALA A 101 6.26 6.85 16.68
C ALA A 101 6.59 7.72 15.46
N GLU A 102 7.88 7.98 15.23
CA GLU A 102 8.35 8.78 14.09
C GLU A 102 8.10 8.05 12.78
N SER A 103 8.44 6.76 12.71
CA SER A 103 8.21 5.95 11.51
C SER A 103 6.72 5.79 11.20
N MET A 104 5.88 5.64 12.22
CA MET A 104 4.43 5.59 12.01
C MET A 104 3.90 6.92 11.45
N LEU A 105 4.31 8.05 12.02
CA LEU A 105 3.87 9.36 11.52
C LEU A 105 4.37 9.63 10.10
N ALA A 106 5.57 9.20 9.74
CA ALA A 106 6.09 9.36 8.39
C ALA A 106 5.35 8.47 7.38
N ILE A 107 5.23 7.17 7.68
CA ILE A 107 4.66 6.20 6.74
C ILE A 107 3.16 6.35 6.60
N TRP A 108 2.41 6.49 7.69
CA TRP A 108 0.95 6.56 7.61
C TRP A 108 0.44 7.86 7.03
N LEU A 109 1.30 8.88 6.88
CA LEU A 109 0.95 10.13 6.23
C LEU A 109 0.46 9.91 4.78
N HIS A 110 1.17 9.08 4.01
CA HIS A 110 0.85 8.68 2.64
C HIS A 110 0.32 7.25 2.56
N GLY A 111 0.88 6.34 3.36
CA GLY A 111 0.56 4.91 3.37
C GLY A 111 -0.89 4.61 3.72
N THR A 112 -1.59 5.49 4.43
CA THR A 112 -3.05 5.38 4.63
C THR A 112 -3.78 5.30 3.29
N LEU A 113 -3.41 6.11 2.31
CA LEU A 113 -4.02 6.09 0.97
C LEU A 113 -3.53 4.89 0.16
N GLU A 114 -2.24 4.62 0.13
CA GLU A 114 -1.61 3.59 -0.70
C GLU A 114 -2.03 2.18 -0.32
N ILE A 115 -1.93 1.85 0.96
CA ILE A 115 -2.26 0.51 1.46
C ILE A 115 -3.72 0.16 1.16
N TRP A 116 -4.64 1.09 1.37
CA TRP A 116 -6.04 0.88 1.02
C TRP A 116 -6.26 0.74 -0.49
N ALA A 117 -5.58 1.54 -1.32
CA ALA A 117 -5.67 1.43 -2.77
C ALA A 117 -5.12 0.07 -3.26
N ILE A 118 -4.01 -0.43 -2.69
CA ILE A 118 -3.48 -1.76 -2.99
C ILE A 118 -4.45 -2.87 -2.55
N ILE A 119 -5.08 -2.75 -1.38
CA ILE A 119 -6.09 -3.71 -0.90
C ILE A 119 -7.28 -3.76 -1.87
N VAL A 120 -7.76 -2.61 -2.35
CA VAL A 120 -8.86 -2.53 -3.32
C VAL A 120 -8.47 -3.13 -4.66
N ALA A 121 -7.26 -2.87 -5.14
CA ALA A 121 -6.73 -3.50 -6.36
C ALA A 121 -6.58 -5.02 -6.20
N GLY A 122 -6.13 -5.47 -5.03
CA GLY A 122 -6.09 -6.90 -4.69
C GLY A 122 -7.48 -7.54 -4.66
N ALA A 123 -8.46 -6.87 -4.07
CA ALA A 123 -9.85 -7.36 -4.10
C ALA A 123 -10.39 -7.51 -5.54
N ALA A 124 -10.03 -6.58 -6.43
CA ALA A 124 -10.35 -6.68 -7.86
C ALA A 124 -9.64 -7.88 -8.52
N GLY A 125 -8.39 -8.17 -8.14
CA GLY A 125 -7.64 -9.34 -8.60
C GLY A 125 -8.26 -10.66 -8.11
N LEU A 126 -8.65 -10.73 -6.84
CA LEU A 126 -9.38 -11.89 -6.30
C LEU A 126 -10.71 -12.12 -7.05
N ALA A 127 -11.45 -11.05 -7.33
CA ALA A 127 -12.69 -11.13 -8.10
C ALA A 127 -12.44 -11.59 -9.55
N LEU A 128 -11.33 -11.18 -10.17
CA LEU A 128 -10.90 -11.66 -11.49
C LEU A 128 -10.63 -13.17 -11.47
N GLY A 129 -9.84 -13.65 -10.52
CA GLY A 129 -9.54 -15.08 -10.36
C GLY A 129 -10.81 -15.91 -10.13
N ASN A 130 -11.69 -15.45 -9.26
CA ASN A 130 -12.96 -16.12 -8.99
C ASN A 130 -13.87 -16.15 -10.21
N SER A 131 -13.86 -15.13 -11.08
CA SER A 131 -14.68 -15.11 -12.30
C SER A 131 -14.28 -16.18 -13.31
N TRP A 132 -13.01 -16.59 -13.30
CA TRP A 132 -12.50 -17.68 -14.11
C TRP A 132 -12.78 -19.05 -13.50
N LEU A 133 -12.57 -19.19 -12.19
CA LEU A 133 -12.74 -20.46 -11.47
C LEU A 133 -14.21 -20.85 -11.31
N PHE A 134 -15.06 -19.87 -11.00
CA PHE A 134 -16.46 -20.05 -10.67
C PHE A 134 -17.36 -19.21 -11.59
N PRO A 135 -17.50 -19.59 -12.87
CA PRO A 135 -18.20 -18.79 -13.88
C PRO A 135 -19.74 -18.70 -13.68
N GLY A 136 -20.30 -19.52 -12.79
CA GLY A 136 -21.73 -19.62 -12.58
C GLY A 136 -22.45 -20.14 -13.84
N THR A 137 -23.50 -19.43 -14.25
CA THR A 137 -24.28 -19.76 -15.45
C THR A 137 -23.67 -19.28 -16.78
N TYR A 138 -22.57 -18.53 -16.72
CA TYR A 138 -21.88 -18.02 -17.91
C TYR A 138 -20.82 -18.98 -18.42
N SER A 139 -20.49 -18.90 -19.70
CA SER A 139 -19.26 -19.52 -20.18
C SER A 139 -18.04 -18.92 -19.49
N ARG A 140 -16.98 -19.70 -19.29
CA ARG A 140 -15.75 -19.25 -18.61
C ARG A 140 -15.18 -17.97 -19.22
N THR A 141 -15.14 -17.91 -20.55
CA THR A 141 -14.66 -16.73 -21.29
C THR A 141 -15.56 -15.49 -21.06
N ALA A 142 -16.87 -15.65 -21.06
CA ALA A 142 -17.79 -14.55 -20.82
C ALA A 142 -17.70 -14.03 -19.38
N SER A 143 -17.61 -14.95 -18.41
CA SER A 143 -17.44 -14.60 -16.99
C SER A 143 -16.11 -13.88 -16.76
N PHE A 144 -15.02 -14.42 -17.33
CA PHE A 144 -13.70 -13.81 -17.26
C PHE A 144 -13.66 -12.38 -17.84
N ARG A 145 -14.21 -12.18 -19.05
CA ARG A 145 -14.25 -10.84 -19.68
C ARG A 145 -15.01 -9.83 -18.81
N ARG A 146 -16.11 -10.26 -18.17
CA ARG A 146 -16.87 -9.39 -17.24
C ARG A 146 -16.05 -9.07 -15.99
N GLY A 147 -15.42 -10.08 -15.39
CA GLY A 147 -14.53 -9.91 -14.22
C GLY A 147 -13.37 -8.99 -14.52
N ALA A 148 -12.68 -9.20 -15.64
CA ALA A 148 -11.55 -8.39 -16.09
C ALA A 148 -11.97 -6.92 -16.34
N LYS A 149 -13.07 -6.70 -17.07
CA LYS A 149 -13.57 -5.34 -17.32
C LYS A 149 -13.97 -4.60 -16.04
N ARG A 150 -14.60 -5.31 -15.09
CA ARG A 150 -15.00 -4.74 -13.81
C ARG A 150 -13.76 -4.45 -12.95
N GLY A 151 -12.86 -5.42 -12.82
CA GLY A 151 -11.65 -5.30 -12.03
C GLY A 151 -10.73 -4.19 -12.55
N LEU A 152 -10.53 -4.12 -13.89
CA LEU A 152 -9.73 -3.06 -14.50
C LEU A 152 -10.28 -1.65 -14.19
N LYS A 153 -11.61 -1.48 -14.24
CA LYS A 153 -12.23 -0.19 -13.87
C LYS A 153 -11.94 0.18 -12.41
N ILE A 154 -11.96 -0.81 -11.50
CA ILE A 154 -11.64 -0.58 -10.08
C ILE A 154 -10.19 -0.16 -9.94
N VAL A 155 -9.26 -0.88 -10.57
CA VAL A 155 -7.82 -0.58 -10.48
C VAL A 155 -7.48 0.78 -11.10
N VAL A 156 -8.05 1.12 -12.25
CA VAL A 156 -7.90 2.46 -12.84
C VAL A 156 -8.46 3.53 -11.90
N GLY A 157 -9.56 3.24 -11.18
CA GLY A 157 -10.10 4.13 -10.16
C GLY A 157 -9.20 4.34 -8.95
N THR A 158 -8.20 3.47 -8.69
CA THR A 158 -7.20 3.68 -7.62
C THR A 158 -6.08 4.66 -8.03
N VAL A 159 -5.86 4.88 -9.33
CA VAL A 159 -4.77 5.72 -9.83
C VAL A 159 -4.77 7.14 -9.24
N PRO A 160 -5.90 7.88 -9.20
CA PRO A 160 -5.93 9.19 -8.56
C PRO A 160 -5.52 9.17 -7.09
N VAL A 161 -5.85 8.09 -6.38
CA VAL A 161 -5.48 7.90 -4.96
C VAL A 161 -3.97 7.74 -4.82
N PHE A 162 -3.30 6.99 -5.71
CA PHE A 162 -1.84 6.87 -5.74
C PHE A 162 -1.15 8.18 -6.09
N ILE A 163 -1.72 8.98 -7.00
CA ILE A 163 -1.17 10.31 -7.31
C ILE A 163 -1.23 11.21 -6.07
N MET A 164 -2.36 11.21 -5.34
CA MET A 164 -2.48 11.97 -4.09
C MET A 164 -1.50 11.48 -3.02
N ALA A 165 -1.37 10.18 -2.84
CA ALA A 165 -0.45 9.58 -1.88
C ALA A 165 1.01 9.91 -2.21
N GLY A 166 1.42 9.73 -3.47
CA GLY A 166 2.77 10.07 -3.92
C GLY A 166 3.09 11.56 -3.77
N PHE A 167 2.08 12.44 -3.99
CA PHE A 167 2.26 13.87 -3.72
C PHE A 167 2.52 14.13 -2.22
N ILE A 168 1.74 13.50 -1.34
CA ILE A 168 1.95 13.61 0.11
C ILE A 168 3.36 13.10 0.47
N GLU A 169 3.78 11.97 -0.09
CA GLU A 169 5.09 11.40 0.20
C GLU A 169 6.24 12.26 -0.34
N GLY A 170 6.18 12.66 -1.60
CA GLY A 170 7.24 13.43 -2.24
C GLY A 170 7.42 14.84 -1.67
N PHE A 171 6.33 15.48 -1.24
CA PHE A 171 6.35 16.88 -0.85
C PHE A 171 6.12 17.12 0.64
N LEU A 172 5.33 16.28 1.35
CA LEU A 172 4.99 16.52 2.75
C LEU A 172 5.78 15.64 3.72
N THR A 173 6.00 14.36 3.38
CA THR A 173 6.62 13.40 4.32
C THR A 173 8.07 13.78 4.66
N ARG A 174 8.78 14.40 3.72
CA ARG A 174 10.16 14.87 3.92
C ARG A 174 10.30 16.00 4.94
N HIS A 175 9.24 16.79 5.14
CA HIS A 175 9.22 17.88 6.13
C HIS A 175 8.92 17.32 7.52
N THR A 176 9.94 16.75 8.16
CA THR A 176 9.84 16.19 9.52
C THR A 176 9.59 17.27 10.59
N GLU A 177 9.77 18.55 10.25
CA GLU A 177 9.53 19.72 11.09
C GLU A 177 8.05 20.02 11.34
N PHE A 178 7.14 19.44 10.52
CA PHE A 178 5.71 19.68 10.68
C PHE A 178 5.21 19.19 12.04
N PRO A 179 4.39 20.01 12.73
CA PRO A 179 3.79 19.62 14.00
C PRO A 179 3.05 18.30 13.90
N THR A 180 3.19 17.44 14.92
CA THR A 180 2.51 16.13 15.00
C THR A 180 1.00 16.24 14.78
N VAL A 181 0.37 17.34 15.26
CA VAL A 181 -1.06 17.60 15.08
C VAL A 181 -1.42 17.74 13.59
N LEU A 182 -0.59 18.40 12.79
CA LEU A 182 -0.82 18.54 11.35
C LEU A 182 -0.72 17.20 10.65
N ARG A 183 0.30 16.40 10.96
CA ARG A 183 0.48 15.04 10.39
C ARG A 183 -0.69 14.13 10.74
N LEU A 184 -1.13 14.12 11.98
CA LEU A 184 -2.32 13.36 12.40
C LEU A 184 -3.59 13.85 11.69
N GLY A 185 -3.74 15.15 11.51
CA GLY A 185 -4.84 15.74 10.76
C GLY A 185 -4.90 15.24 9.31
N ILE A 186 -3.75 15.16 8.62
CA ILE A 186 -3.66 14.63 7.25
C ILE A 186 -3.99 13.14 7.21
N ILE A 187 -3.51 12.34 8.17
CA ILE A 187 -3.81 10.91 8.28
C ILE A 187 -5.32 10.70 8.45
N LEU A 188 -5.95 11.45 9.35
CA LEU A 188 -7.40 11.35 9.60
C LEU A 188 -8.22 11.80 8.39
N LEU A 189 -7.79 12.85 7.70
CA LEU A 189 -8.43 13.32 6.47
C LEU A 189 -8.32 12.29 5.35
N SER A 190 -7.14 11.66 5.20
CA SER A 190 -6.90 10.56 4.26
C SER A 190 -7.81 9.37 4.56
N LEU A 191 -7.95 9.00 5.84
CA LEU A 191 -8.85 7.92 6.26
C LEU A 191 -10.32 8.26 5.97
N ALA A 192 -10.75 9.49 6.26
CA ALA A 192 -12.10 9.96 5.95
C ALA A 192 -12.36 9.93 4.43
N PHE A 193 -11.39 10.36 3.62
CA PHE A 193 -11.45 10.29 2.16
C PHE A 193 -11.58 8.83 1.67
N ILE A 194 -10.81 7.89 2.21
CA ILE A 194 -10.89 6.46 1.88
C ILE A 194 -12.29 5.89 2.17
N ILE A 195 -12.83 6.18 3.36
CA ILE A 195 -14.17 5.76 3.75
C ILE A 195 -15.22 6.34 2.79
N PHE A 196 -15.10 7.62 2.47
CA PHE A 196 -16.01 8.28 1.54
C PHE A 196 -15.92 7.69 0.14
N TYR A 197 -14.70 7.56 -0.42
CA TYR A 197 -14.47 7.16 -1.81
C TYR A 197 -14.77 5.68 -2.07
N TYR A 198 -14.31 4.77 -1.19
CA TYR A 198 -14.45 3.33 -1.40
C TYR A 198 -15.67 2.69 -0.73
N ILE A 199 -16.27 3.35 0.25
CA ILE A 199 -17.42 2.79 0.99
C ILE A 199 -18.68 3.59 0.72
N TYR A 200 -18.68 4.90 0.97
CA TYR A 200 -19.89 5.71 0.88
C TYR A 200 -20.38 5.89 -0.56
N LEU A 201 -19.51 6.33 -1.48
CA LEU A 201 -19.90 6.56 -2.89
C LEU A 201 -20.46 5.31 -3.57
N PRO A 202 -19.79 4.14 -3.53
CA PRO A 202 -20.34 2.93 -4.18
C PRO A 202 -21.65 2.46 -3.57
N ASN A 203 -21.87 2.64 -2.27
CA ASN A 203 -23.11 2.28 -1.61
C ASN A 203 -24.27 3.22 -1.97
N ARG A 204 -23.98 4.49 -2.24
CA ARG A 204 -24.97 5.46 -2.72
C ARG A 204 -25.44 5.12 -4.13
N ASP A 205 -24.49 4.82 -5.05
CA ASP A 205 -24.81 4.46 -6.44
C ASP A 205 -25.65 3.18 -6.53
N ARG A 206 -25.40 2.20 -5.64
CA ARG A 206 -26.25 0.97 -5.59
C ARG A 206 -27.71 1.27 -5.27
N LYS A 207 -27.98 2.28 -4.44
CA LYS A 207 -29.36 2.67 -4.08
C LYS A 207 -30.07 3.46 -5.17
N SER A 208 -29.34 4.05 -6.11
CA SER A 208 -29.93 4.79 -7.24
C SER A 208 -30.33 3.89 -8.42
N VAL A 209 -29.97 2.60 -8.39
CA VAL A 209 -30.22 1.61 -9.47
C VAL A 209 -31.34 0.62 -9.09
N VAL A 210 -31.90 0.74 -7.89
CA VAL A 210 -33.08 0.01 -7.41
C VAL A 210 -34.27 0.94 -7.40
#